data_5d6caec2f5452a38f3f50ccd7c492f53
#
_entry.id   5d6caec2f5452a38f3f50ccd7c492f53
#
_cell.length_a   1.000
_cell.length_b   1.000
_cell.length_c   1.000
_cell.angle_alpha   90.00
_cell.angle_beta   90.00
_cell.angle_gamma   90.00
#
_symmetry.space_group_name_H-M   'P 1'
#
loop_
_entity.id
_entity.type
_entity.pdbx_description
1 polymer ?
#
loop_
_entity_poly.entity_id
_entity_poly.type
_entity_poly.pdbx_seq_one_letter_code
_entity_poly.pdbx_strand_id
1 'polypeptide(L)'
;MISLQDLTIMRGSKVLIEGASATVLAGQKVGIIGRNGCGKSTLFAAIQGELAPELGSISVPKNLKIAAVAQKTPALSISAMDYVMQGDKTVQELLKRREAAYASNLGEKIALVEDELGIAGYWTLKARTGSLLLGLGF
;
A
#
# COMPACT_ATOMS: atom_id res chain seq x y z
N MET A 1 2.11 -7.57 -14.23
CA MET A 1 2.48 -6.37 -15.01
C MET A 1 1.47 -5.28 -14.68
N ILE A 2 1.89 -4.02 -14.65
CA ILE A 2 1.01 -2.85 -14.54
C ILE A 2 0.89 -2.23 -15.93
N SER A 3 -0.30 -1.92 -16.39
CA SER A 3 -0.54 -1.33 -17.71
C SER A 3 -1.36 -0.04 -17.59
N LEU A 4 -0.92 0.98 -18.28
CA LEU A 4 -1.60 2.26 -18.46
C LEU A 4 -2.00 2.37 -19.92
N GLN A 5 -3.25 2.71 -20.23
CA GLN A 5 -3.76 2.83 -21.60
C GLN A 5 -4.49 4.16 -21.77
N ASP A 6 -4.00 4.98 -22.67
CA ASP A 6 -4.56 6.30 -23.06
C ASP A 6 -4.96 7.16 -21.86
N LEU A 7 -4.09 7.15 -20.85
CA LEU A 7 -4.36 7.71 -19.53
C LEU A 7 -4.37 9.23 -19.59
N THR A 8 -5.48 9.84 -19.21
CA THR A 8 -5.58 11.29 -18.97
C THR A 8 -5.93 11.54 -17.51
N ILE A 9 -5.10 12.35 -16.85
CA ILE A 9 -5.27 12.72 -15.44
C ILE A 9 -5.33 14.24 -15.33
N MET A 10 -6.37 14.73 -14.64
CA MET A 10 -6.56 16.14 -14.36
C MET A 10 -6.48 16.43 -12.86
N ARG A 11 -6.20 17.68 -12.53
CA ARG A 11 -6.34 18.20 -11.18
C ARG A 11 -7.07 19.55 -11.23
N GLY A 12 -8.34 19.54 -10.86
CA GLY A 12 -9.25 20.63 -11.16
C GLY A 12 -9.39 20.80 -12.67
N SER A 13 -9.21 22.00 -13.19
CA SER A 13 -9.27 22.28 -14.64
C SER A 13 -7.94 22.03 -15.39
N LYS A 14 -6.87 21.64 -14.67
CA LYS A 14 -5.53 21.48 -15.27
C LYS A 14 -5.29 20.03 -15.66
N VAL A 15 -5.02 19.79 -16.95
CA VAL A 15 -4.51 18.50 -17.44
C VAL A 15 -3.05 18.35 -17.01
N LEU A 16 -2.75 17.27 -16.30
CA LEU A 16 -1.41 16.92 -15.83
C LEU A 16 -0.74 15.87 -16.70
N ILE A 17 -1.52 14.91 -17.17
CA ILE A 17 -1.10 13.82 -18.06
C ILE A 17 -2.19 13.66 -19.11
N GLU A 18 -1.82 13.52 -20.37
CA GLU A 18 -2.74 13.38 -21.49
C GLU A 18 -2.30 12.23 -22.41
N GLY A 19 -3.22 11.29 -22.68
CA GLY A 19 -3.03 10.19 -23.62
C GLY A 19 -1.83 9.28 -23.34
N ALA A 20 -1.41 9.16 -22.07
CA ALA A 20 -0.22 8.40 -21.74
C ALA A 20 -0.48 6.89 -21.73
N SER A 21 0.36 6.12 -22.40
CA SER A 21 0.33 4.66 -22.39
C SER A 21 1.70 4.11 -22.01
N ALA A 22 1.73 3.16 -21.08
CA ALA A 22 2.94 2.52 -20.63
C ALA A 22 2.65 1.14 -20.03
N THR A 23 3.64 0.26 -20.07
CA THR A 23 3.55 -1.06 -19.44
C THR A 23 4.80 -1.31 -18.60
N VAL A 24 4.60 -1.72 -17.35
CA VAL A 24 5.68 -2.11 -16.43
C VAL A 24 5.60 -3.61 -16.19
N LEU A 25 6.63 -4.32 -16.57
CA LEU A 25 6.74 -5.77 -16.40
C LEU A 25 7.30 -6.13 -15.02
N ALA A 26 7.12 -7.39 -14.60
CA ALA A 26 7.72 -7.88 -13.38
C ALA A 26 9.26 -7.75 -13.41
N GLY A 27 9.85 -7.33 -12.30
CA GLY A 27 11.28 -7.14 -12.15
C GLY A 27 11.84 -5.85 -12.76
N GLN A 28 11.05 -5.07 -13.49
CA GLN A 28 11.51 -3.79 -14.03
C GLN A 28 11.60 -2.72 -12.93
N LYS A 29 12.64 -1.87 -13.06
CA LYS A 29 12.80 -0.62 -12.30
C LYS A 29 12.53 0.54 -13.25
N VAL A 30 11.51 1.33 -12.95
CA VAL A 30 11.08 2.43 -13.81
C VAL A 30 11.25 3.75 -13.06
N GLY A 31 11.94 4.72 -13.67
CA GLY A 31 12.05 6.09 -13.18
C GLY A 31 11.08 7.01 -13.91
N ILE A 32 10.33 7.82 -13.16
CA ILE A 32 9.45 8.86 -13.69
C ILE A 32 10.13 10.21 -13.50
N ILE A 33 10.52 10.86 -14.60
CA ILE A 33 11.24 12.13 -14.60
C ILE A 33 10.30 13.25 -15.10
N GLY A 34 10.43 14.42 -14.51
CA GLY A 34 9.66 15.60 -14.91
C GLY A 34 9.76 16.74 -13.90
N ARG A 35 9.35 17.95 -14.32
CA ARG A 35 9.36 19.17 -13.49
C ARG A 35 8.44 19.02 -12.28
N ASN A 36 8.67 19.82 -11.24
CA ASN A 36 7.76 19.87 -10.10
C ASN A 36 6.36 20.31 -10.55
N GLY A 37 5.31 19.64 -10.04
CA GLY A 37 3.94 19.93 -10.41
C GLY A 37 3.46 19.34 -11.74
N CYS A 38 4.27 18.53 -12.46
CA CYS A 38 3.87 17.91 -13.73
C CYS A 38 2.97 16.65 -13.58
N GLY A 39 2.62 16.24 -12.35
CA GLY A 39 1.70 15.12 -12.14
C GLY A 39 2.34 13.80 -11.69
N LYS A 40 3.65 13.74 -11.40
CA LYS A 40 4.31 12.48 -10.94
C LYS A 40 3.62 11.84 -9.74
N SER A 41 3.37 12.61 -8.68
CA SER A 41 2.69 12.11 -7.48
C SER A 41 1.23 11.75 -7.75
N THR A 42 0.58 12.46 -8.69
CA THR A 42 -0.80 12.17 -9.09
C THR A 42 -0.88 10.86 -9.88
N LEU A 43 0.13 10.56 -10.70
CA LEU A 43 0.22 9.27 -11.39
C LEU A 43 0.42 8.12 -10.38
N PHE A 44 1.25 8.29 -9.37
CA PHE A 44 1.40 7.28 -8.33
C PHE A 44 0.10 7.06 -7.55
N ALA A 45 -0.62 8.13 -7.19
CA ALA A 45 -1.93 8.03 -6.54
C ALA A 45 -2.95 7.28 -7.43
N ALA A 46 -2.93 7.52 -8.74
CA ALA A 46 -3.79 6.80 -9.68
C ALA A 46 -3.42 5.30 -9.79
N ILE A 47 -2.13 4.95 -9.81
CA ILE A 47 -1.67 3.55 -9.80
C ILE A 47 -2.06 2.85 -8.48
N GLN A 48 -2.05 3.56 -7.36
CA GLN A 48 -2.47 3.05 -6.06
C GLN A 48 -3.99 2.92 -5.91
N GLY A 49 -4.76 3.44 -6.88
CA GLY A 49 -6.23 3.43 -6.86
C GLY A 49 -6.84 4.52 -5.97
N GLU A 50 -6.03 5.50 -5.52
CA GLU A 50 -6.49 6.63 -4.70
C GLU A 50 -7.17 7.72 -5.56
N LEU A 51 -6.90 7.71 -6.85
CA LEU A 51 -7.44 8.63 -7.84
C LEU A 51 -7.88 7.86 -9.09
N ALA A 52 -9.08 8.11 -9.56
CA ALA A 52 -9.54 7.62 -10.87
C ALA A 52 -9.03 8.54 -11.99
N PRO A 53 -8.57 8.00 -13.12
CA PRO A 53 -8.25 8.81 -14.30
C PRO A 53 -9.54 9.38 -14.94
N GLU A 54 -9.43 10.51 -15.61
CA GLU A 54 -10.54 11.10 -16.38
C GLU A 54 -10.82 10.30 -17.67
N LEU A 55 -9.76 9.86 -18.34
CA LEU A 55 -9.85 9.01 -19.53
C LEU A 55 -8.79 7.91 -19.47
N GLY A 56 -9.05 6.84 -20.19
CA GLY A 56 -8.16 5.68 -20.25
C GLY A 56 -8.34 4.73 -19.07
N SER A 57 -7.37 3.86 -18.87
CA SER A 57 -7.45 2.85 -17.82
C SER A 57 -6.09 2.51 -17.22
N ILE A 58 -6.13 2.10 -15.95
CA ILE A 58 -4.97 1.55 -15.24
C ILE A 58 -5.33 0.12 -14.84
N SER A 59 -4.53 -0.83 -15.30
CA SER A 59 -4.67 -2.23 -14.95
C SER A 59 -3.55 -2.64 -14.00
N VAL A 60 -3.93 -2.97 -12.77
CA VAL A 60 -3.04 -3.52 -11.72
C VAL A 60 -3.57 -4.90 -11.34
N PRO A 61 -2.74 -5.95 -11.30
CA PRO A 61 -3.19 -7.29 -10.88
C PRO A 61 -3.79 -7.25 -9.47
N LYS A 62 -4.93 -7.90 -9.27
CA LYS A 62 -5.67 -7.90 -7.98
C LYS A 62 -4.85 -8.45 -6.80
N ASN A 63 -3.92 -9.36 -7.08
CA ASN A 63 -3.04 -9.97 -6.09
C ASN A 63 -1.73 -9.21 -5.87
N LEU A 64 -1.51 -8.08 -6.56
CA LEU A 64 -0.31 -7.28 -6.39
C LEU A 64 -0.42 -6.40 -5.14
N LYS A 65 0.47 -6.60 -4.19
CA LYS A 65 0.61 -5.71 -3.04
C LYS A 65 1.44 -4.49 -3.46
N ILE A 66 0.85 -3.30 -3.37
CA ILE A 66 1.54 -2.05 -3.64
C ILE A 66 2.01 -1.47 -2.30
N ALA A 67 3.31 -1.21 -2.19
CA ALA A 67 3.89 -0.44 -1.09
C ALA A 67 4.41 0.90 -1.63
N ALA A 68 4.21 1.96 -0.87
CA ALA A 68 4.68 3.30 -1.21
C ALA A 68 5.42 3.94 -0.03
N VAL A 69 6.46 4.70 -0.35
CA VAL A 69 7.17 5.53 0.64
C VAL A 69 6.60 6.95 0.55
N ALA A 70 6.03 7.42 1.66
CA ALA A 70 5.50 8.78 1.74
C ALA A 70 6.62 9.82 1.68
N GLN A 71 6.37 10.94 1.01
CA GLN A 71 7.34 12.06 0.95
C GLN A 71 7.53 12.77 2.29
N LYS A 72 6.52 12.72 3.16
CA LYS A 72 6.57 13.30 4.50
C LYS A 72 6.32 12.20 5.51
N THR A 73 7.22 12.07 6.48
CA THR A 73 6.98 11.22 7.63
C THR A 73 6.01 11.95 8.55
N PRO A 74 4.85 11.37 8.89
CA PRO A 74 3.94 12.01 9.83
C PRO A 74 4.62 12.09 11.21
N ALA A 75 4.52 13.26 11.85
CA ALA A 75 4.91 13.40 13.26
C ALA A 75 3.84 12.73 14.13
N LEU A 76 4.03 11.46 14.44
CA LEU A 76 3.12 10.66 15.24
C LEU A 76 3.69 10.43 16.64
N SER A 77 2.83 10.39 17.66
CA SER A 77 3.20 10.08 19.04
C SER A 77 3.28 8.57 19.31
N ILE A 78 3.63 7.79 18.29
CA ILE A 78 3.78 6.33 18.38
C ILE A 78 5.23 5.93 18.17
N SER A 79 5.63 4.76 18.70
CA SER A 79 6.97 4.25 18.50
C SER A 79 7.25 3.89 17.04
N ALA A 80 8.52 3.93 16.62
CA ALA A 80 8.92 3.48 15.27
C ALA A 80 8.51 2.02 15.04
N MET A 81 8.55 1.18 16.07
CA MET A 81 8.10 -0.20 16.04
C MET A 81 6.62 -0.29 15.67
N ASP A 82 5.77 0.44 16.37
CA ASP A 82 4.32 0.43 16.15
C ASP A 82 3.98 1.01 14.77
N TYR A 83 4.67 2.06 14.34
CA TYR A 83 4.49 2.65 13.04
C TYR A 83 4.74 1.65 11.90
N VAL A 84 5.86 0.91 11.98
CA VAL A 84 6.20 -0.11 10.97
C VAL A 84 5.21 -1.27 11.01
N MET A 85 4.84 -1.73 12.20
CA MET A 85 3.87 -2.83 12.36
C MET A 85 2.48 -2.46 11.82
N GLN A 86 2.05 -1.20 11.96
CA GLN A 86 0.78 -0.71 11.39
C GLN A 86 0.78 -0.67 9.85
N GLY A 87 1.95 -0.69 9.22
CA GLY A 87 2.08 -0.75 7.76
C GLY A 87 1.59 -2.06 7.13
N ASP A 88 1.52 -3.16 7.89
CA ASP A 88 0.98 -4.43 7.41
C ASP A 88 -0.56 -4.42 7.48
N LYS A 89 -1.20 -3.90 6.41
CA LYS A 89 -2.66 -3.79 6.33
C LYS A 89 -3.38 -5.12 6.50
N THR A 90 -2.78 -6.22 6.03
CA THR A 90 -3.35 -7.57 6.18
C THR A 90 -3.43 -7.96 7.65
N VAL A 91 -2.33 -7.79 8.37
CA VAL A 91 -2.31 -8.08 9.82
C VAL A 91 -3.24 -7.15 10.58
N GLN A 92 -3.29 -5.85 10.23
CA GLN A 92 -4.19 -4.90 10.89
C GLN A 92 -5.68 -5.27 10.71
N GLU A 93 -6.06 -5.73 9.53
CA GLU A 93 -7.43 -6.18 9.26
C GLU A 93 -7.78 -7.47 10.03
N LEU A 94 -6.85 -8.42 10.08
CA LEU A 94 -7.01 -9.64 10.86
C LEU A 94 -7.11 -9.35 12.37
N LEU A 95 -6.36 -8.39 12.90
CA LEU A 95 -6.47 -7.97 14.29
C LEU A 95 -7.84 -7.38 14.63
N LYS A 96 -8.42 -6.56 13.74
CA LYS A 96 -9.81 -6.07 13.91
C LYS A 96 -10.83 -7.21 13.90
N ARG A 97 -10.67 -8.18 12.99
CA ARG A 97 -11.54 -9.37 12.94
C ARG A 97 -11.39 -10.21 14.20
N ARG A 98 -10.19 -10.33 14.74
CA ARG A 98 -9.91 -11.00 16.02
C ARG A 98 -10.67 -10.37 17.18
N GLU A 99 -10.58 -9.04 17.33
CA GLU A 99 -11.32 -8.32 18.37
C GLU A 99 -12.84 -8.57 18.28
N ALA A 100 -13.39 -8.50 17.07
CA ALA A 100 -14.80 -8.78 16.83
C ALA A 100 -15.18 -10.25 17.14
N ALA A 101 -14.30 -11.21 16.82
CA ALA A 101 -14.52 -12.63 17.11
C ALA A 101 -14.53 -12.89 18.61
N TYR A 102 -13.58 -12.32 19.35
CA TYR A 102 -13.54 -12.42 20.81
C TYR A 102 -14.75 -11.75 21.47
N ALA A 103 -15.17 -10.57 21.00
CA ALA A 103 -16.36 -9.88 21.50
C ALA A 103 -17.65 -10.69 21.29
N SER A 104 -17.73 -11.44 20.19
CA SER A 104 -18.89 -12.31 19.90
C SER A 104 -18.85 -13.68 20.59
N ASN A 105 -17.73 -14.03 21.23
CA ASN A 105 -17.48 -15.30 21.93
C ASN A 105 -17.78 -16.55 21.07
N LEU A 106 -17.55 -16.47 19.75
CA LEU A 106 -17.77 -17.55 18.80
C LEU A 106 -16.44 -18.31 18.55
N GLY A 107 -16.30 -19.46 19.21
CA GLY A 107 -15.06 -20.26 19.19
C GLY A 107 -14.54 -20.58 17.79
N GLU A 108 -15.41 -20.94 16.85
CA GLU A 108 -15.01 -21.22 15.46
C GLU A 108 -14.40 -20.00 14.75
N LYS A 109 -14.97 -18.81 14.96
CA LYS A 109 -14.44 -17.56 14.38
C LYS A 109 -13.11 -17.17 15.00
N ILE A 110 -12.94 -17.42 16.30
CA ILE A 110 -11.68 -17.18 17.01
C ILE A 110 -10.61 -18.10 16.45
N ALA A 111 -10.86 -19.40 16.35
CA ALA A 111 -9.90 -20.36 15.81
C ALA A 111 -9.47 -20.01 14.37
N LEU A 112 -10.42 -19.66 13.52
CA LEU A 112 -10.15 -19.28 12.14
C LEU A 112 -9.25 -18.04 12.04
N VAL A 113 -9.53 -16.98 12.78
CA VAL A 113 -8.73 -15.75 12.71
C VAL A 113 -7.35 -15.91 13.32
N GLU A 114 -7.19 -16.75 14.36
CA GLU A 114 -5.88 -17.05 14.93
C GLU A 114 -5.01 -17.84 13.95
N ASP A 115 -5.58 -18.77 13.19
CA ASP A 115 -4.87 -19.49 12.12
C ASP A 115 -4.45 -18.54 10.98
N GLU A 116 -5.37 -17.69 10.50
CA GLU A 116 -5.07 -16.67 9.49
C GLU A 116 -3.95 -15.70 9.95
N LEU A 117 -3.93 -15.30 11.22
CA LEU A 117 -2.85 -14.48 11.81
C LEU A 117 -1.51 -15.24 11.83
N GLY A 118 -1.53 -16.52 12.12
CA GLY A 118 -0.36 -17.39 12.05
C GLY A 118 0.22 -17.45 10.64
N ILE A 119 -0.64 -17.70 9.62
CA ILE A 119 -0.27 -17.73 8.21
C ILE A 119 0.28 -16.37 7.73
N ALA A 120 -0.32 -15.24 8.19
CA ALA A 120 0.16 -13.90 7.90
C ALA A 120 1.50 -13.57 8.59
N GLY A 121 2.02 -14.43 9.47
CA GLY A 121 3.28 -14.25 10.18
C GLY A 121 3.22 -13.22 11.31
N TYR A 122 2.04 -12.99 11.89
CA TYR A 122 1.83 -12.05 12.98
C TYR A 122 2.75 -12.30 14.17
N TRP A 123 2.92 -13.57 14.58
CA TRP A 123 3.72 -13.95 15.75
C TRP A 123 5.22 -13.60 15.63
N THR A 124 5.72 -13.53 14.38
CA THR A 124 7.11 -13.15 14.09
C THR A 124 7.27 -11.68 13.70
N LEU A 125 6.14 -10.96 13.51
CA LEU A 125 6.13 -9.60 12.98
C LEU A 125 6.97 -8.65 13.83
N LYS A 126 6.82 -8.70 15.15
CA LYS A 126 7.56 -7.84 16.09
C LYS A 126 9.08 -8.09 16.03
N ALA A 127 9.50 -9.35 15.97
CA ALA A 127 10.92 -9.70 15.86
C ALA A 127 11.53 -9.25 14.52
N ARG A 128 10.81 -9.47 13.40
CA ARG A 128 11.24 -9.02 12.08
C ARG A 128 11.35 -7.50 12.01
N THR A 129 10.36 -6.78 12.56
CA THR A 129 10.36 -5.32 12.62
C THR A 129 11.54 -4.82 13.46
N GLY A 130 11.81 -5.43 14.62
CA GLY A 130 12.95 -5.07 15.45
C GLY A 130 14.28 -5.26 14.72
N SER A 131 14.47 -6.38 14.04
CA SER A 131 15.68 -6.64 13.24
C SER A 131 15.83 -5.61 12.10
N LEU A 132 14.73 -5.23 11.45
CA LEU A 132 14.74 -4.21 10.40
C LEU A 132 15.17 -2.85 10.95
N LEU A 133 14.57 -2.42 12.07
CA LEU A 133 14.86 -1.12 12.69
C LEU A 133 16.32 -1.04 13.16
N LEU A 134 16.83 -2.10 13.80
CA LEU A 134 18.25 -2.20 14.16
C LEU A 134 19.17 -2.08 12.94
N GLY A 135 18.83 -2.73 11.82
CA GLY A 135 19.58 -2.62 10.57
C GLY A 135 19.57 -1.20 9.97
N LEU A 136 18.56 -0.39 10.29
CA LEU A 136 18.44 1.00 9.87
C LEU A 136 19.04 2.00 10.87
N GLY A 137 19.52 1.54 12.03
CA GLY A 137 20.17 2.38 13.05
C GLY A 137 19.22 3.02 14.07
N PHE A 138 18.01 2.47 14.24
CA PHE A 138 17.06 2.87 15.29
C PHE A 138 17.31 2.16 16.58
#